data_4c00e1a7a6bc475c5da8dd7718df15b9
#
_entry.id   4c00e1a7a6bc475c5da8dd7718df15b9
#
_cell.length_a   1.000
_cell.length_b   1.000
_cell.length_c   1.000
_cell.angle_alpha   90.00
_cell.angle_beta   90.00
_cell.angle_gamma   90.00
#
_symmetry.space_group_name_H-M   'P 1'
#
loop_
_entity.id
_entity.type
_entity.pdbx_description
1 polymer ?
#
loop_
_entity_poly.entity_id
_entity_poly.type
_entity_poly.pdbx_seq_one_letter_code
_entity_poly.pdbx_strand_id
1 'polypeptide(L)'
;RMPFVDKGKIGVTGHSMGSWSVNAAVKQDNLNETPLISAVLIHCNDAVYTDDDGNYVNIYGSRDVGIISAVYDEFFGGSVDENGNALQSPYYMESANAQSFLYFGTDPSGKEAREAYTFYTENIDGKEVNRIIYRPGIIHPWSHFSARSEKAVCEFFEKALPAPNPIA
;
A
#
# COMPACT_ATOMS: atom_id res chain seq x y z
N ARG A 1 9.83 -23.31 14.46
CA ARG A 1 8.86 -22.33 15.02
C ARG A 1 9.59 -21.49 16.03
N MET A 2 9.61 -20.16 15.83
CA MET A 2 10.22 -19.22 16.78
C MET A 2 9.14 -18.83 17.81
N PRO A 3 9.32 -19.12 19.11
CA PRO A 3 8.28 -18.91 20.13
C PRO A 3 8.01 -17.41 20.44
N PHE A 4 8.92 -16.53 20.00
CA PHE A 4 8.83 -15.08 20.20
C PHE A 4 8.18 -14.33 19.03
N VAL A 5 7.74 -15.03 17.98
CA VAL A 5 7.03 -14.41 16.83
C VAL A 5 5.54 -14.46 17.08
N ASP A 6 4.91 -13.28 17.10
CA ASP A 6 3.45 -13.18 17.07
C ASP A 6 2.95 -13.42 15.63
N LYS A 7 2.35 -14.59 15.41
CA LYS A 7 1.85 -14.99 14.09
C LYS A 7 0.64 -14.20 13.61
N GLY A 8 -0.03 -13.49 14.52
CA GLY A 8 -1.11 -12.57 14.19
C GLY A 8 -0.65 -11.18 13.77
N LYS A 9 0.67 -10.93 13.79
CA LYS A 9 1.27 -9.61 13.51
C LYS A 9 2.45 -9.72 12.55
N ILE A 10 2.18 -10.20 11.33
CA ILE A 10 3.19 -10.33 10.27
C ILE A 10 3.00 -9.22 9.26
N GLY A 11 3.97 -8.33 9.19
CA GLY A 11 4.06 -7.29 8.16
C GLY A 11 4.98 -7.71 7.03
N VAL A 12 4.65 -7.31 5.81
CA VAL A 12 5.50 -7.50 4.63
C VAL A 12 5.73 -6.18 3.91
N THR A 13 6.94 -5.98 3.44
CA THR A 13 7.30 -4.81 2.64
C THR A 13 8.36 -5.17 1.61
N GLY A 14 8.49 -4.35 0.58
CA GLY A 14 9.50 -4.48 -0.44
C GLY A 14 9.60 -3.21 -1.26
N HIS A 15 10.75 -2.94 -1.85
CA HIS A 15 10.98 -1.79 -2.72
C HIS A 15 11.01 -2.23 -4.18
N SER A 16 10.36 -1.48 -5.07
CA SER A 16 10.39 -1.71 -6.52
C SER A 16 9.91 -3.12 -6.90
N MET A 17 10.76 -3.95 -7.51
CA MET A 17 10.47 -5.37 -7.79
C MET A 17 10.14 -6.17 -6.51
N GLY A 18 10.69 -5.76 -5.35
CA GLY A 18 10.32 -6.34 -4.06
C GLY A 18 8.85 -6.09 -3.71
N SER A 19 8.31 -4.92 -4.03
CA SER A 19 6.88 -4.64 -3.86
C SER A 19 5.99 -5.47 -4.78
N TRP A 20 6.45 -5.71 -6.00
CA TRP A 20 5.75 -6.63 -6.90
C TRP A 20 5.67 -8.04 -6.32
N SER A 21 6.77 -8.51 -5.72
CA SER A 21 6.81 -9.79 -5.00
C SER A 21 5.89 -9.78 -3.77
N VAL A 22 5.75 -8.65 -3.07
CA VAL A 22 4.81 -8.49 -1.95
C VAL A 22 3.36 -8.66 -2.44
N ASN A 23 2.97 -8.04 -3.55
CA ASN A 23 1.64 -8.23 -4.13
C ASN A 23 1.37 -9.70 -4.51
N ALA A 24 2.37 -10.39 -5.07
CA ALA A 24 2.29 -11.82 -5.36
C ALA A 24 2.14 -12.67 -4.07
N ALA A 25 2.90 -12.31 -3.02
CA ALA A 25 2.80 -12.98 -1.72
C ALA A 25 1.41 -12.82 -1.09
N VAL A 26 0.79 -11.63 -1.20
CA VAL A 26 -0.58 -11.40 -0.73
C VAL A 26 -1.58 -12.27 -1.51
N LYS A 27 -1.47 -12.32 -2.84
CA LYS A 27 -2.32 -13.20 -3.67
C LYS A 27 -2.17 -14.67 -3.25
N GLN A 28 -0.96 -15.12 -2.99
CA GLN A 28 -0.69 -16.49 -2.53
C GLN A 28 -1.21 -16.73 -1.11
N ASP A 29 -1.04 -15.76 -0.20
CA ASP A 29 -1.54 -15.85 1.18
C ASP A 29 -3.07 -15.93 1.25
N ASN A 30 -3.78 -15.31 0.29
CA ASN A 30 -5.24 -15.38 0.18
C ASN A 30 -5.77 -16.81 -0.16
N LEU A 31 -4.91 -17.71 -0.64
CA LEU A 31 -5.28 -19.11 -0.92
C LEU A 31 -5.21 -19.99 0.34
N ASN A 32 -4.64 -19.51 1.42
CA ASN A 32 -4.55 -20.25 2.68
C ASN A 32 -5.88 -20.18 3.43
N GLU A 33 -6.28 -21.27 4.09
CA GLU A 33 -7.44 -21.29 5.01
C GLU A 33 -7.33 -20.26 6.13
N THR A 34 -6.09 -19.98 6.55
CA THR A 34 -5.76 -18.93 7.54
C THR A 34 -4.64 -18.08 6.98
N PRO A 35 -4.95 -16.93 6.39
CA PRO A 35 -3.94 -15.98 5.94
C PRO A 35 -3.04 -15.51 7.09
N LEU A 36 -1.74 -15.36 6.81
CA LEU A 36 -0.74 -15.00 7.81
C LEU A 36 -0.34 -13.53 7.77
N ILE A 37 -0.38 -12.90 6.59
CA ILE A 37 0.00 -11.51 6.41
C ILE A 37 -1.07 -10.61 7.03
N SER A 38 -0.66 -9.76 7.95
CA SER A 38 -1.56 -8.83 8.68
C SER A 38 -1.45 -7.40 8.16
N ALA A 39 -0.29 -6.98 7.68
CA ALA A 39 -0.04 -5.65 7.16
C ALA A 39 0.89 -5.67 5.94
N VAL A 40 0.66 -4.75 5.00
CA VAL A 40 1.37 -4.68 3.71
C VAL A 40 1.84 -3.26 3.47
N LEU A 41 3.13 -3.06 3.21
CA LEU A 41 3.65 -1.78 2.79
C LEU A 41 4.36 -1.90 1.44
N ILE A 42 3.79 -1.28 0.43
CA ILE A 42 4.29 -1.25 -0.94
C ILE A 42 5.20 -0.04 -1.08
N HIS A 43 6.41 -0.21 -1.59
CA HIS A 43 7.37 0.87 -1.70
C HIS A 43 7.85 1.03 -3.14
N CYS A 44 7.56 2.19 -3.76
CA CYS A 44 7.85 2.50 -5.16
C CYS A 44 7.30 1.44 -6.13
N ASN A 45 6.03 1.12 -5.97
CA ASN A 45 5.22 0.32 -6.88
C ASN A 45 3.73 0.55 -6.57
N ASP A 46 2.84 0.09 -7.46
CA ASP A 46 1.40 0.17 -7.26
C ASP A 46 0.84 -0.99 -6.42
N ALA A 47 -0.22 -0.68 -5.70
CA ALA A 47 -1.15 -1.70 -5.23
C ALA A 47 -1.85 -2.37 -6.42
N VAL A 48 -2.29 -3.59 -6.25
CA VAL A 48 -3.24 -4.22 -7.17
C VAL A 48 -4.62 -3.62 -6.88
N TYR A 49 -5.20 -2.94 -7.85
CA TYR A 49 -6.48 -2.22 -7.73
C TYR A 49 -7.52 -2.66 -8.77
N THR A 50 -7.09 -3.42 -9.80
CA THR A 50 -7.99 -4.06 -10.78
C THR A 50 -7.66 -5.54 -10.93
N ASP A 51 -8.66 -6.31 -11.34
CA ASP A 51 -8.49 -7.68 -11.85
C ASP A 51 -8.04 -7.67 -13.33
N ASP A 52 -7.91 -8.86 -13.91
CA ASP A 52 -7.49 -9.04 -15.29
C ASP A 52 -8.55 -8.55 -16.32
N ASP A 53 -9.81 -8.40 -15.88
CA ASP A 53 -10.92 -7.87 -16.68
C ASP A 53 -11.06 -6.34 -16.53
N GLY A 54 -10.22 -5.70 -15.69
CA GLY A 54 -10.20 -4.27 -15.43
C GLY A 54 -11.22 -3.80 -14.37
N ASN A 55 -11.88 -4.70 -13.67
CA ASN A 55 -12.77 -4.34 -12.57
C ASN A 55 -11.97 -3.98 -11.32
N TYR A 56 -12.39 -2.96 -10.58
CA TYR A 56 -11.78 -2.60 -9.31
C TYR A 56 -11.92 -3.72 -8.27
N VAL A 57 -10.81 -4.04 -7.59
CA VAL A 57 -10.76 -5.13 -6.61
C VAL A 57 -9.96 -4.76 -5.37
N ASN A 58 -10.35 -5.31 -4.24
CA ASN A 58 -9.57 -5.29 -3.00
C ASN A 58 -8.94 -6.67 -2.75
N ILE A 59 -7.74 -6.92 -3.29
CA ILE A 59 -7.04 -8.17 -3.03
C ILE A 59 -6.48 -8.27 -1.60
N TYR A 60 -6.38 -7.15 -0.90
CA TYR A 60 -5.79 -7.08 0.44
C TYR A 60 -6.76 -7.48 1.55
N GLY A 61 -8.06 -7.55 1.25
CA GLY A 61 -9.09 -7.91 2.24
C GLY A 61 -9.01 -7.02 3.49
N SER A 62 -9.06 -7.65 4.65
CA SER A 62 -9.03 -6.99 5.96
C SER A 62 -7.61 -6.77 6.51
N ARG A 63 -6.62 -6.45 5.65
CA ARG A 63 -5.25 -6.07 6.01
C ARG A 63 -5.07 -4.56 6.00
N ASP A 64 -4.26 -4.05 6.90
CA ASP A 64 -3.73 -2.68 6.79
C ASP A 64 -2.75 -2.60 5.62
N VAL A 65 -2.89 -1.59 4.76
CA VAL A 65 -2.02 -1.42 3.59
C VAL A 65 -1.58 0.02 3.45
N GLY A 66 -0.28 0.22 3.21
CA GLY A 66 0.31 1.50 2.88
C GLY A 66 1.06 1.46 1.56
N ILE A 67 1.19 2.62 0.93
CA ILE A 67 2.06 2.83 -0.22
C ILE A 67 3.04 3.95 0.10
N ILE A 68 4.32 3.75 -0.20
CA ILE A 68 5.31 4.82 -0.29
C ILE A 68 5.60 5.03 -1.78
N SER A 69 5.09 6.13 -2.34
CA SER A 69 5.27 6.49 -3.74
C SER A 69 6.15 7.74 -3.82
N ALA A 70 7.41 7.59 -4.25
CA ALA A 70 8.34 8.71 -4.38
C ALA A 70 7.84 9.74 -5.41
N VAL A 71 7.88 11.03 -5.07
CA VAL A 71 7.34 12.10 -5.93
C VAL A 71 8.04 12.16 -7.28
N TYR A 72 9.35 11.90 -7.30
CA TYR A 72 10.17 11.97 -8.50
C TYR A 72 10.65 10.59 -8.96
N ASP A 73 9.77 9.59 -8.84
CA ASP A 73 10.05 8.22 -9.24
C ASP A 73 10.11 8.11 -10.77
N GLU A 74 11.28 7.86 -11.30
CA GLU A 74 11.53 7.78 -12.73
C GLU A 74 11.17 6.42 -13.35
N PHE A 75 10.88 5.41 -12.53
CA PHE A 75 10.51 4.07 -12.96
C PHE A 75 9.03 3.76 -12.75
N PHE A 76 8.34 4.58 -11.97
CA PHE A 76 6.96 4.36 -11.60
C PHE A 76 6.04 5.01 -12.64
N GLY A 77 5.78 4.30 -13.73
CA GLY A 77 5.14 4.82 -14.91
C GLY A 77 3.92 4.01 -15.39
N GLY A 78 3.22 3.32 -14.49
CA GLY A 78 2.03 2.51 -14.86
C GLY A 78 0.69 3.21 -14.63
N SER A 79 0.70 4.38 -13.97
CA SER A 79 -0.53 5.12 -13.68
C SER A 79 -1.04 5.85 -14.90
N VAL A 80 -2.36 5.92 -15.04
CA VAL A 80 -3.03 6.68 -16.10
C VAL A 80 -4.05 7.64 -15.50
N ASP A 81 -4.33 8.73 -16.21
CA ASP A 81 -5.43 9.64 -15.89
C ASP A 81 -6.79 9.03 -16.29
N GLU A 82 -7.86 9.75 -16.03
CA GLU A 82 -9.24 9.36 -16.41
C GLU A 82 -9.45 9.15 -17.92
N ASN A 83 -8.56 9.68 -18.76
CA ASN A 83 -8.60 9.57 -20.23
C ASN A 83 -7.64 8.49 -20.76
N GLY A 84 -6.93 7.79 -19.86
CA GLY A 84 -5.96 6.75 -20.21
C GLY A 84 -4.58 7.27 -20.61
N ASN A 85 -4.27 8.56 -20.39
CA ASN A 85 -2.94 9.11 -20.63
C ASN A 85 -1.99 8.76 -19.48
N ALA A 86 -0.73 8.44 -19.80
CA ALA A 86 0.28 8.15 -18.80
C ALA A 86 0.52 9.35 -17.87
N LEU A 87 0.34 9.14 -16.56
CA LEU A 87 0.64 10.12 -15.53
C LEU A 87 2.11 10.03 -15.14
N GLN A 88 2.74 11.19 -14.98
CA GLN A 88 4.04 11.28 -14.35
C GLN A 88 3.91 11.10 -12.84
N SER A 89 4.95 10.56 -12.21
CA SER A 89 4.97 10.28 -10.78
C SER A 89 4.54 11.44 -9.87
N PRO A 90 4.86 12.72 -10.12
CA PRO A 90 4.34 13.84 -9.31
C PRO A 90 2.81 13.88 -9.19
N TYR A 91 2.10 13.44 -10.22
CA TYR A 91 0.63 13.46 -10.32
C TYR A 91 -0.03 12.15 -9.89
N TYR A 92 0.71 11.23 -9.29
CA TYR A 92 0.20 9.91 -8.89
C TYR A 92 -1.12 9.97 -8.09
N MET A 93 -1.27 10.95 -7.21
CA MET A 93 -2.50 11.10 -6.41
C MET A 93 -3.75 11.44 -7.23
N GLU A 94 -3.58 11.89 -8.47
CA GLU A 94 -4.68 12.17 -9.41
C GLU A 94 -5.09 10.90 -10.20
N SER A 95 -4.37 9.81 -10.05
CA SER A 95 -4.63 8.57 -10.76
C SER A 95 -5.79 7.77 -10.17
N ALA A 96 -6.48 7.02 -11.04
CA ALA A 96 -7.50 6.08 -10.62
C ALA A 96 -6.93 5.00 -9.69
N ASN A 97 -5.68 4.56 -9.89
CA ASN A 97 -5.00 3.59 -9.02
C ASN A 97 -4.89 4.11 -7.59
N ALA A 98 -4.31 5.31 -7.39
CA ALA A 98 -4.13 5.89 -6.07
C ALA A 98 -5.47 6.09 -5.37
N GLN A 99 -6.45 6.63 -6.09
CA GLN A 99 -7.76 6.88 -5.51
C GLN A 99 -8.52 5.59 -5.23
N SER A 100 -8.56 4.62 -6.15
CA SER A 100 -9.17 3.32 -5.90
C SER A 100 -8.53 2.62 -4.69
N PHE A 101 -7.19 2.64 -4.60
CA PHE A 101 -6.49 2.08 -3.45
C PHE A 101 -6.94 2.72 -2.14
N LEU A 102 -6.99 4.05 -2.07
CA LEU A 102 -7.46 4.76 -0.88
C LEU A 102 -8.94 4.48 -0.59
N TYR A 103 -9.76 4.19 -1.60
CA TYR A 103 -11.15 3.75 -1.50
C TYR A 103 -11.31 2.23 -1.41
N PHE A 104 -10.30 1.52 -0.90
CA PHE A 104 -10.33 0.09 -0.59
C PHE A 104 -10.66 -0.81 -1.79
N GLY A 105 -10.16 -0.42 -2.98
CA GLY A 105 -10.34 -1.18 -4.23
C GLY A 105 -11.72 -1.02 -4.85
N THR A 106 -12.38 0.11 -4.61
CA THR A 106 -13.64 0.46 -5.27
C THR A 106 -13.42 1.53 -6.35
N ASP A 107 -14.38 1.67 -7.27
CA ASP A 107 -14.38 2.72 -8.28
C ASP A 107 -14.31 4.11 -7.60
N PRO A 108 -13.29 4.92 -7.89
CA PRO A 108 -13.16 6.26 -7.33
C PRO A 108 -13.98 7.33 -8.08
N SER A 109 -14.58 6.99 -9.23
CA SER A 109 -15.29 7.94 -10.09
C SER A 109 -16.40 8.66 -9.35
N GLY A 110 -16.42 9.98 -9.45
CA GLY A 110 -17.41 10.84 -8.80
C GLY A 110 -17.28 11.00 -7.28
N LYS A 111 -16.24 10.43 -6.67
CA LYS A 111 -15.92 10.60 -5.26
C LYS A 111 -14.97 11.78 -5.05
N GLU A 112 -14.96 12.36 -3.85
CA GLU A 112 -13.99 13.37 -3.45
C GLU A 112 -12.57 12.78 -3.44
N ALA A 113 -11.58 13.53 -3.95
CA ALA A 113 -10.20 13.04 -3.96
C ALA A 113 -9.65 12.90 -2.53
N ARG A 114 -9.10 11.72 -2.22
CA ARG A 114 -8.41 11.44 -0.96
C ARG A 114 -6.95 11.87 -1.03
N GLU A 115 -6.43 12.38 0.09
CA GLU A 115 -5.09 12.99 0.18
C GLU A 115 -4.03 12.01 0.68
N ALA A 116 -2.77 12.27 0.30
CA ALA A 116 -1.61 11.59 0.87
C ALA A 116 -1.42 11.95 2.36
N TYR A 117 -0.66 11.12 3.07
CA TYR A 117 -0.35 11.27 4.51
C TYR A 117 -1.56 11.22 5.45
N THR A 118 -2.70 10.74 4.96
CA THR A 118 -3.92 10.58 5.74
C THR A 118 -4.28 9.10 5.84
N PHE A 119 -4.51 8.62 7.06
CA PHE A 119 -5.05 7.28 7.27
C PHE A 119 -6.56 7.29 7.03
N TYR A 120 -6.99 6.52 6.05
CA TYR A 120 -8.41 6.24 5.80
C TYR A 120 -8.75 4.88 6.37
N THR A 121 -9.82 4.81 7.14
CA THR A 121 -10.24 3.59 7.85
C THR A 121 -11.61 3.16 7.36
N GLU A 122 -11.75 1.87 7.08
CA GLU A 122 -13.05 1.23 6.78
C GLU A 122 -13.17 -0.09 7.54
N ASN A 123 -14.41 -0.55 7.73
CA ASN A 123 -14.68 -1.87 8.28
C ASN A 123 -14.80 -2.89 7.15
N ILE A 124 -13.86 -3.83 7.08
CA ILE A 124 -13.85 -4.92 6.11
C ILE A 124 -13.94 -6.24 6.89
N ASP A 125 -14.98 -7.01 6.64
CA ASP A 125 -15.23 -8.30 7.30
C ASP A 125 -15.23 -8.23 8.84
N GLY A 126 -15.74 -7.12 9.39
CA GLY A 126 -15.83 -6.91 10.84
C GLY A 126 -14.55 -6.39 11.49
N LYS A 127 -13.50 -6.09 10.71
CA LYS A 127 -12.24 -5.53 11.18
C LYS A 127 -12.04 -4.12 10.62
N GLU A 128 -11.68 -3.17 11.50
CA GLU A 128 -11.20 -1.86 11.06
C GLU A 128 -9.82 -1.99 10.43
N VAL A 129 -9.69 -1.50 9.20
CA VAL A 129 -8.46 -1.56 8.42
C VAL A 129 -8.13 -0.21 7.79
N ASN A 130 -6.87 0.04 7.57
CA ASN A 130 -6.35 1.33 7.15
C ASN A 130 -5.76 1.29 5.75
N ARG A 131 -5.88 2.43 5.04
CA ARG A 131 -5.16 2.75 3.79
C ARG A 131 -4.46 4.08 3.95
N ILE A 132 -3.24 4.17 3.45
CA ILE A 132 -2.44 5.40 3.43
C ILE A 132 -1.49 5.40 2.25
N ILE A 133 -1.23 6.60 1.69
CA ILE A 133 -0.18 6.83 0.71
C ILE A 133 0.78 7.89 1.26
N TYR A 134 2.06 7.57 1.30
CA TYR A 134 3.14 8.51 1.61
C TYR A 134 3.81 8.98 0.32
N ARG A 135 4.13 10.28 0.23
CA ARG A 135 4.67 10.93 -0.97
C ARG A 135 5.98 11.65 -0.67
N PRO A 136 7.08 10.95 -0.30
CA PRO A 136 8.36 11.61 -0.07
C PRO A 136 8.92 12.20 -1.37
N GLY A 137 9.45 13.45 -1.27
CA GLY A 137 10.05 14.16 -2.40
C GLY A 137 11.46 13.66 -2.72
N ILE A 138 11.55 12.46 -3.28
CA ILE A 138 12.80 11.76 -3.63
C ILE A 138 12.63 10.99 -4.94
N ILE A 139 13.75 10.50 -5.51
CA ILE A 139 13.80 9.63 -6.68
C ILE A 139 13.77 8.15 -6.28
N HIS A 140 13.46 7.27 -7.24
CA HIS A 140 13.30 5.82 -7.02
C HIS A 140 14.49 5.15 -6.32
N PRO A 141 15.75 5.27 -6.81
CA PRO A 141 16.86 4.52 -6.23
C PRO A 141 17.23 4.95 -4.81
N TRP A 142 16.90 6.17 -4.40
CA TRP A 142 17.19 6.66 -3.05
C TRP A 142 16.02 6.49 -2.07
N SER A 143 14.87 6.01 -2.55
CA SER A 143 13.67 5.95 -1.73
C SER A 143 13.85 5.05 -0.50
N HIS A 144 14.48 3.91 -0.65
CA HIS A 144 14.68 2.96 0.45
C HIS A 144 15.87 3.29 1.39
N PHE A 145 16.64 4.35 1.10
CA PHE A 145 17.69 4.90 1.97
C PHE A 145 17.30 6.25 2.60
N SER A 146 16.11 6.74 2.30
CA SER A 146 15.68 8.05 2.74
C SER A 146 15.08 8.01 4.14
N ALA A 147 15.56 8.85 5.05
CA ALA A 147 14.96 9.02 6.38
C ALA A 147 13.46 9.37 6.33
N ARG A 148 12.98 10.02 5.24
CA ARG A 148 11.55 10.30 5.05
C ARG A 148 10.76 9.02 4.78
N SER A 149 11.30 8.11 3.97
CA SER A 149 10.68 6.82 3.72
C SER A 149 10.78 5.91 4.94
N GLU A 150 11.91 5.89 5.62
CA GLU A 150 12.09 5.13 6.86
C GLU A 150 11.07 5.56 7.93
N LYS A 151 10.87 6.88 8.09
CA LYS A 151 9.82 7.40 8.96
C LYS A 151 8.43 6.88 8.57
N ALA A 152 8.10 6.86 7.29
CA ALA A 152 6.83 6.34 6.78
C ALA A 152 6.69 4.83 7.06
N VAL A 153 7.77 4.05 6.92
CA VAL A 153 7.79 2.62 7.27
C VAL A 153 7.49 2.42 8.75
N CYS A 154 8.19 3.15 9.63
CA CYS A 154 7.97 3.06 11.08
C CYS A 154 6.53 3.46 11.45
N GLU A 155 6.07 4.62 11.00
CA GLU A 155 4.73 5.14 11.28
C GLU A 155 3.63 4.16 10.83
N PHE A 156 3.77 3.59 9.64
CA PHE A 156 2.81 2.62 9.12
C PHE A 156 2.78 1.35 9.98
N PHE A 157 3.93 0.73 10.25
CA PHE A 157 3.95 -0.52 11.00
C PHE A 157 3.64 -0.35 12.48
N GLU A 158 3.96 0.79 13.09
CA GLU A 158 3.50 1.12 14.46
C GLU A 158 1.97 1.20 14.53
N LYS A 159 1.33 1.77 13.50
CA LYS A 159 -0.13 1.84 13.42
C LYS A 159 -0.75 0.47 13.14
N ALA A 160 -0.22 -0.27 12.16
CA ALA A 160 -0.80 -1.51 11.67
C ALA A 160 -0.52 -2.73 12.59
N LEU A 161 0.63 -2.75 13.24
CA LEU A 161 1.11 -3.86 14.07
C LEU A 161 1.61 -3.36 15.44
N PRO A 162 0.75 -2.74 16.24
CA PRO A 162 1.19 -2.08 17.47
C PRO A 162 1.97 -3.05 18.37
N ALA A 163 3.19 -2.68 18.71
CA ALA A 163 4.02 -3.42 19.64
C ALA A 163 3.47 -3.28 21.08
N PRO A 164 3.68 -4.29 21.95
CA PRO A 164 3.27 -4.21 23.35
C PRO A 164 4.04 -3.14 24.14
N ASN A 165 5.23 -2.76 23.63
CA ASN A 165 6.04 -1.68 24.19
C ASN A 165 6.39 -0.71 23.05
N PRO A 166 6.36 0.61 23.28
CA PRO A 166 6.79 1.57 22.26
C PRO A 166 8.26 1.35 21.91
N ILE A 167 8.59 1.59 20.66
CA ILE A 167 9.99 1.61 20.20
C ILE A 167 10.61 2.89 20.77
N ALA A 168 11.66 2.73 21.57
CA ALA A 168 12.36 3.83 22.25
C ALA A 168 13.25 4.61 21.26
#